data_4f7478f5f37457e051e8cde91f12bcf8
#
_entry.id   4f7478f5f37457e051e8cde91f12bcf8
#
_cell.length_a   1.000
_cell.length_b   1.000
_cell.length_c   1.000
_cell.angle_alpha   90.00
_cell.angle_beta   90.00
_cell.angle_gamma   90.00
#
_symmetry.space_group_name_H-M   'P 1'
#
loop_
_entity.id
_entity.type
_entity.pdbx_description
1 polymer ?
#
loop_
_entity_poly.entity_id
_entity_poly.type
_entity_poly.pdbx_seq_one_letter_code
_entity_poly.pdbx_strand_id
1 'polypeptide(L)'
;GRHGQAQPIATRQCHSGFLPSNFQGVEFRSTGDPVLYVNSPAGVTPSRQRDVVDATQALNQLYHDDSDDPEVLTRIRQYEMAFRMQTSVPKLMDLSGETKATLDLYGSKGGDGSFASNCLLARRLAERGVRFIQLYHRGWDHHGGIKRNIELTAREVDRGAAALVKDLKQRGLLDDTLVVWGGEFGRTPMAQGSGRDHHIKGFSMWLAGGGVKPGLSYGATDEFGYNAAENIVEVHDLHATILYLLGVDHEKLTYPFQGRQFRLTDVSGKVVKDILA
;
A
#
# COMPACT_ATOMS: atom_id res chain seq x y z
N GLY A 1 -11.63 9.35 3.65
CA GLY A 1 -12.66 10.18 3.03
C GLY A 1 -13.64 10.71 4.05
N ARG A 2 -14.07 11.94 3.87
CA ARG A 2 -15.07 12.59 4.75
C ARG A 2 -16.49 12.38 4.24
N HIS A 3 -16.65 11.91 2.99
CA HIS A 3 -17.91 11.74 2.30
C HIS A 3 -18.11 10.27 1.91
N GLY A 4 -19.35 9.79 1.93
CA GLY A 4 -19.71 8.40 1.70
C GLY A 4 -19.84 7.57 2.99
N GLN A 5 -20.07 6.28 2.86
CA GLN A 5 -20.17 5.38 4.01
C GLN A 5 -18.83 5.26 4.73
N ALA A 6 -18.83 5.46 6.04
CA ALA A 6 -17.65 5.37 6.89
C ALA A 6 -17.26 3.91 7.12
N GLN A 7 -16.71 3.25 6.11
CA GLN A 7 -16.13 1.93 6.29
C GLN A 7 -14.78 2.07 7.02
N PRO A 8 -14.59 1.41 8.17
CA PRO A 8 -13.31 1.43 8.84
C PRO A 8 -12.26 0.68 7.99
N ILE A 9 -11.07 1.26 7.87
CA ILE A 9 -9.91 0.51 7.43
C ILE A 9 -9.58 -0.43 8.60
N ALA A 10 -9.81 -1.73 8.39
CA ALA A 10 -9.61 -2.71 9.43
C ALA A 10 -8.11 -2.98 9.62
N THR A 11 -7.66 -3.12 10.87
CA THR A 11 -6.26 -3.47 11.19
C THR A 11 -5.81 -4.75 10.51
N ARG A 12 -6.74 -5.66 10.20
CA ARG A 12 -6.49 -6.89 9.42
C ARG A 12 -5.86 -6.65 8.05
N GLN A 13 -6.05 -5.47 7.45
CA GLN A 13 -5.43 -5.11 6.16
C GLN A 13 -3.91 -4.92 6.25
N CYS A 14 -3.39 -4.72 7.46
CA CYS A 14 -1.96 -4.63 7.73
C CYS A 14 -1.34 -5.97 8.15
N HIS A 15 -2.14 -7.01 8.34
CA HIS A 15 -1.66 -8.31 8.81
C HIS A 15 -0.98 -9.12 7.71
N SER A 16 -0.06 -9.99 8.11
CA SER A 16 0.66 -10.91 7.23
C SER A 16 -0.17 -12.11 6.74
N GLY A 17 -1.43 -12.23 7.16
CA GLY A 17 -2.28 -13.39 6.85
C GLY A 17 -1.75 -14.66 7.51
N PHE A 18 -1.48 -15.69 6.70
CA PHE A 18 -0.88 -16.95 7.18
C PHE A 18 0.66 -16.91 7.22
N LEU A 19 1.29 -15.85 6.70
CA LEU A 19 2.73 -15.67 6.77
C LEU A 19 3.16 -15.27 8.18
N PRO A 20 4.42 -15.53 8.58
CA PRO A 20 4.95 -15.07 9.85
C PRO A 20 4.76 -13.56 10.09
N SER A 21 4.65 -13.18 11.34
CA SER A 21 4.38 -11.79 11.75
C SER A 21 5.47 -10.78 11.36
N ASN A 22 6.67 -11.24 11.00
CA ASN A 22 7.73 -10.38 10.45
C ASN A 22 7.41 -9.81 9.05
N PHE A 23 6.39 -10.34 8.36
CA PHE A 23 5.89 -9.82 7.09
C PHE A 23 4.70 -8.86 7.27
N GLN A 24 4.32 -8.59 8.52
CA GLN A 24 3.23 -7.65 8.81
C GLN A 24 3.60 -6.23 8.40
N GLY A 25 2.63 -5.50 7.82
CA GLY A 25 2.78 -4.10 7.50
C GLY A 25 2.76 -3.20 8.74
N VAL A 26 3.38 -2.03 8.63
CA VAL A 26 3.34 -0.98 9.64
C VAL A 26 2.33 0.07 9.23
N GLU A 27 1.32 0.31 10.08
CA GLU A 27 0.31 1.33 9.85
C GLU A 27 0.85 2.72 10.16
N PHE A 28 0.82 3.61 9.16
CA PHE A 28 1.05 5.03 9.34
C PHE A 28 -0.29 5.77 9.48
N ARG A 29 -0.40 6.55 10.54
CA ARG A 29 -1.61 7.34 10.83
C ARG A 29 -1.53 8.70 10.15
N SER A 30 -2.65 9.12 9.57
CA SER A 30 -2.74 10.41 8.87
C SER A 30 -2.76 11.62 9.81
N THR A 31 -3.01 11.41 11.11
CA THR A 31 -3.08 12.47 12.15
C THR A 31 -2.58 11.94 13.49
N GLY A 32 -2.07 12.83 14.32
CA GLY A 32 -1.48 12.48 15.62
C GLY A 32 -0.11 11.81 15.45
N ASP A 33 0.25 10.91 16.38
CA ASP A 33 1.48 10.13 16.25
C ASP A 33 1.44 9.28 14.98
N PRO A 34 2.43 9.41 14.09
CA PRO A 34 2.41 8.75 12.79
C PRO A 34 2.44 7.22 12.89
N VAL A 35 3.09 6.69 13.91
CA VAL A 35 3.11 5.28 14.28
C VAL A 35 2.86 5.18 15.78
N LEU A 36 1.97 4.28 16.19
CA LEU A 36 1.67 4.09 17.59
C LEU A 36 2.92 3.64 18.36
N TYR A 37 3.10 4.20 19.55
CA TYR A 37 4.20 3.87 20.47
C TYR A 37 5.61 4.09 19.90
N VAL A 38 5.76 4.91 18.86
CA VAL A 38 7.07 5.23 18.28
C VAL A 38 7.92 6.11 19.20
N ASN A 39 7.31 6.90 20.06
CA ASN A 39 8.01 7.77 20.99
C ASN A 39 8.45 7.01 22.24
N SER A 40 9.68 7.28 22.71
CA SER A 40 10.14 6.76 23.99
C SER A 40 9.30 7.32 25.15
N PRO A 41 9.06 6.55 26.22
CA PRO A 41 8.41 7.06 27.41
C PRO A 41 9.15 8.27 28.01
N ALA A 42 8.42 9.12 28.71
CA ALA A 42 9.01 10.30 29.38
C ALA A 42 10.18 9.89 30.32
N GLY A 43 11.30 10.59 30.21
CA GLY A 43 12.51 10.30 30.99
C GLY A 43 13.39 9.15 30.49
N VAL A 44 13.02 8.50 29.36
CA VAL A 44 13.86 7.47 28.74
C VAL A 44 14.67 8.10 27.60
N THR A 45 15.99 8.11 27.74
CA THR A 45 16.89 8.59 26.71
C THR A 45 17.04 7.53 25.58
N PRO A 46 17.43 7.92 24.35
CA PRO A 46 17.70 6.97 23.27
C PRO A 46 18.75 5.89 23.65
N SER A 47 19.78 6.26 24.40
CA SER A 47 20.78 5.34 24.90
C SER A 47 20.15 4.29 25.83
N ARG A 48 19.40 4.73 26.84
CA ARG A 48 18.71 3.82 27.75
C ARG A 48 17.71 2.91 27.04
N GLN A 49 17.01 3.45 26.03
CA GLN A 49 16.12 2.64 25.19
C GLN A 49 16.91 1.57 24.41
N ARG A 50 18.09 1.89 23.90
CA ARG A 50 18.97 0.93 23.24
C ARG A 50 19.39 -0.18 24.21
N ASP A 51 19.84 0.17 25.42
CA ASP A 51 20.24 -0.80 26.45
C ASP A 51 19.09 -1.77 26.79
N VAL A 52 17.85 -1.26 26.88
CA VAL A 52 16.66 -2.10 27.12
C VAL A 52 16.40 -3.05 25.96
N VAL A 53 16.50 -2.56 24.72
CA VAL A 53 16.32 -3.40 23.52
C VAL A 53 17.39 -4.48 23.45
N ASP A 54 18.66 -4.14 23.70
CA ASP A 54 19.78 -5.09 23.67
C ASP A 54 19.63 -6.16 24.75
N ALA A 55 19.26 -5.78 25.98
CA ALA A 55 19.00 -6.73 27.06
C ALA A 55 17.81 -7.66 26.73
N THR A 56 16.73 -7.11 26.16
CA THR A 56 15.57 -7.91 25.74
C THR A 56 15.93 -8.89 24.62
N GLN A 57 16.75 -8.46 23.67
CA GLN A 57 17.23 -9.33 22.59
C GLN A 57 18.10 -10.45 23.12
N ALA A 58 19.01 -10.16 24.06
CA ALA A 58 19.86 -11.18 24.67
C ALA A 58 19.02 -12.24 25.41
N LEU A 59 18.01 -11.82 26.17
CA LEU A 59 17.08 -12.76 26.85
C LEU A 59 16.28 -13.60 25.85
N ASN A 60 15.75 -12.97 24.80
CA ASN A 60 15.02 -13.70 23.75
C ASN A 60 15.92 -14.69 23.01
N GLN A 61 17.19 -14.34 22.78
CA GLN A 61 18.15 -15.26 22.14
C GLN A 61 18.40 -16.51 23.01
N LEU A 62 18.59 -16.32 24.31
CA LEU A 62 18.72 -17.46 25.25
C LEU A 62 17.47 -18.36 25.22
N TYR A 63 16.28 -17.75 25.17
CA TYR A 63 15.04 -18.51 25.07
C TYR A 63 14.91 -19.23 23.73
N HIS A 64 15.31 -18.62 22.62
CA HIS A 64 15.32 -19.25 21.30
C HIS A 64 16.26 -20.46 21.26
N ASP A 65 17.47 -20.32 21.82
CA ASP A 65 18.48 -21.38 21.84
C ASP A 65 18.00 -22.61 22.66
N ASP A 66 17.09 -22.41 23.61
CA ASP A 66 16.52 -23.49 24.44
C ASP A 66 15.24 -24.09 23.79
N SER A 67 14.39 -23.26 23.15
CA SER A 67 13.05 -23.66 22.65
C SER A 67 12.99 -23.96 21.16
N ASP A 68 13.97 -23.48 20.36
CA ASP A 68 13.99 -23.50 18.87
C ASP A 68 12.70 -22.94 18.23
N ASP A 69 12.03 -21.99 18.90
CA ASP A 69 10.81 -21.37 18.44
C ASP A 69 11.13 -20.22 17.44
N PRO A 70 10.76 -20.32 16.15
CA PRO A 70 11.06 -19.30 15.14
C PRO A 70 10.33 -17.95 15.40
N GLU A 71 9.24 -17.94 16.18
CA GLU A 71 8.55 -16.70 16.55
C GLU A 71 9.39 -15.83 17.50
N VAL A 72 10.30 -16.41 18.25
CA VAL A 72 11.24 -15.66 19.10
C VAL A 72 12.18 -14.81 18.25
N LEU A 73 12.73 -15.36 17.16
CA LEU A 73 13.54 -14.59 16.20
C LEU A 73 12.74 -13.47 15.54
N THR A 74 11.46 -13.71 15.25
CA THR A 74 10.56 -12.70 14.73
C THR A 74 10.38 -11.55 15.71
N ARG A 75 10.20 -11.81 17.00
CA ARG A 75 10.13 -10.78 18.06
C ARG A 75 11.40 -9.97 18.16
N ILE A 76 12.57 -10.62 18.14
CA ILE A 76 13.87 -9.92 18.14
C ILE A 76 13.95 -8.91 17.00
N ARG A 77 13.58 -9.32 15.79
CA ARG A 77 13.57 -8.44 14.61
C ARG A 77 12.54 -7.30 14.73
N GLN A 78 11.37 -7.56 15.32
CA GLN A 78 10.35 -6.54 15.56
C GLN A 78 10.80 -5.48 16.56
N TYR A 79 11.46 -5.86 17.66
CA TYR A 79 12.03 -4.89 18.62
C TYR A 79 13.10 -4.00 17.97
N GLU A 80 13.99 -4.58 17.17
CA GLU A 80 15.00 -3.82 16.44
C GLU A 80 14.36 -2.86 15.42
N MET A 81 13.38 -3.32 14.69
CA MET A 81 12.62 -2.47 13.75
C MET A 81 11.93 -1.32 14.48
N ALA A 82 11.23 -1.59 15.58
CA ALA A 82 10.58 -0.56 16.38
C ALA A 82 11.57 0.49 16.90
N PHE A 83 12.74 0.07 17.38
CA PHE A 83 13.79 0.98 17.82
C PHE A 83 14.31 1.87 16.67
N ARG A 84 14.57 1.29 15.50
CA ARG A 84 14.99 2.06 14.30
C ARG A 84 13.93 3.07 13.88
N MET A 85 12.65 2.71 14.00
CA MET A 85 11.55 3.60 13.68
C MET A 85 11.47 4.81 14.60
N GLN A 86 11.85 4.70 15.88
CA GLN A 86 11.89 5.84 16.80
C GLN A 86 12.78 6.98 16.31
N THR A 87 13.83 6.67 15.55
CA THR A 87 14.72 7.68 14.97
C THR A 87 14.32 8.07 13.55
N SER A 88 13.86 7.12 12.74
CA SER A 88 13.59 7.33 11.31
C SER A 88 12.23 7.98 11.04
N VAL A 89 11.20 7.66 11.82
CA VAL A 89 9.84 8.19 11.62
C VAL A 89 9.77 9.70 11.86
N PRO A 90 10.34 10.29 12.93
CA PRO A 90 10.35 11.74 13.08
C PRO A 90 11.01 12.46 11.89
N LYS A 91 12.13 11.94 11.37
CA LYS A 91 12.80 12.49 10.17
C LYS A 91 11.96 12.33 8.90
N LEU A 92 11.21 11.26 8.78
CA LEU A 92 10.28 11.06 7.68
C LEU A 92 9.15 12.10 7.70
N MET A 93 8.63 12.40 8.89
CA MET A 93 7.51 13.31 9.09
C MET A 93 7.91 14.79 9.05
N ASP A 94 9.18 15.11 9.25
CA ASP A 94 9.69 16.48 9.14
C ASP A 94 9.63 16.95 7.67
N LEU A 95 8.75 17.91 7.41
CA LEU A 95 8.52 18.51 6.09
C LEU A 95 9.30 19.83 5.89
N SER A 96 10.16 20.23 6.81
CA SER A 96 10.92 21.48 6.73
C SER A 96 11.82 21.56 5.47
N GLY A 97 12.24 20.41 4.95
CA GLY A 97 12.99 20.30 3.70
C GLY A 97 12.13 20.29 2.42
N GLU A 98 10.81 20.29 2.50
CA GLU A 98 9.95 20.33 1.33
C GLU A 98 9.79 21.75 0.79
N THR A 99 9.88 21.91 -0.52
CA THR A 99 9.68 23.21 -1.14
C THR A 99 8.20 23.63 -1.12
N LYS A 100 7.95 24.95 -1.14
CA LYS A 100 6.58 25.45 -1.30
C LYS A 100 5.92 24.90 -2.57
N ALA A 101 6.67 24.80 -3.66
CA ALA A 101 6.18 24.24 -4.93
C ALA A 101 5.72 22.79 -4.79
N THR A 102 6.47 21.95 -4.04
CA THR A 102 6.05 20.58 -3.73
C THR A 102 4.77 20.55 -2.93
N LEU A 103 4.69 21.33 -1.85
CA LEU A 103 3.48 21.37 -1.01
C LEU A 103 2.27 21.90 -1.79
N ASP A 104 2.47 22.91 -2.63
CA ASP A 104 1.43 23.45 -3.51
C ASP A 104 0.98 22.42 -4.56
N LEU A 105 1.90 21.60 -5.10
CA LEU A 105 1.57 20.53 -6.05
C LEU A 105 0.58 19.54 -5.44
N TYR A 106 0.87 19.03 -4.24
CA TYR A 106 -0.02 18.12 -3.51
C TYR A 106 -1.29 18.83 -3.00
N GLY A 107 -1.22 20.12 -2.73
CA GLY A 107 -2.31 20.87 -2.11
C GLY A 107 -2.52 20.51 -0.64
N SER A 108 -1.45 20.11 0.03
CA SER A 108 -1.45 19.74 1.44
C SER A 108 -0.25 20.38 2.15
N LYS A 109 -0.44 20.71 3.41
CA LYS A 109 0.63 21.16 4.31
C LYS A 109 1.33 20.00 5.02
N GLY A 110 0.90 18.77 4.76
CA GLY A 110 1.31 17.56 5.47
C GLY A 110 0.63 17.41 6.84
N GLY A 111 0.44 16.16 7.27
CA GLY A 111 -0.14 15.86 8.59
C GLY A 111 -1.57 16.33 8.82
N ASP A 112 -2.27 16.76 7.76
CA ASP A 112 -3.63 17.30 7.81
C ASP A 112 -4.73 16.24 7.68
N GLY A 113 -4.36 14.96 7.61
CA GLY A 113 -5.27 13.84 7.46
C GLY A 113 -5.87 13.67 6.06
N SER A 114 -5.43 14.46 5.08
CA SER A 114 -5.88 14.35 3.70
C SER A 114 -5.21 13.18 2.96
N PHE A 115 -5.86 12.69 1.91
CA PHE A 115 -5.26 11.71 1.01
C PHE A 115 -4.01 12.27 0.30
N ALA A 116 -4.02 13.56 0.00
CA ALA A 116 -2.87 14.27 -0.57
C ALA A 116 -1.65 14.26 0.37
N SER A 117 -1.86 14.44 1.67
CA SER A 117 -0.81 14.29 2.69
C SER A 117 -0.26 12.87 2.72
N ASN A 118 -1.12 11.84 2.60
CA ASN A 118 -0.69 10.46 2.53
C ASN A 118 0.11 10.16 1.25
N CYS A 119 -0.27 10.75 0.11
CA CYS A 119 0.50 10.66 -1.13
C CYS A 119 1.90 11.29 -1.00
N LEU A 120 2.01 12.46 -0.36
CA LEU A 120 3.30 13.08 -0.06
C LEU A 120 4.17 12.19 0.82
N LEU A 121 3.57 11.59 1.87
CA LEU A 121 4.26 10.65 2.74
C LEU A 121 4.72 9.39 1.97
N ALA A 122 3.88 8.87 1.07
CA ALA A 122 4.24 7.72 0.22
C ALA A 122 5.47 8.01 -0.65
N ARG A 123 5.55 9.19 -1.29
CA ARG A 123 6.74 9.60 -2.03
C ARG A 123 7.99 9.64 -1.14
N ARG A 124 7.86 10.20 0.07
CA ARG A 124 8.98 10.27 1.03
C ARG A 124 9.43 8.89 1.54
N LEU A 125 8.50 7.94 1.66
CA LEU A 125 8.81 6.54 1.95
C LEU A 125 9.55 5.87 0.79
N ALA A 126 9.08 6.10 -0.46
CA ALA A 126 9.74 5.57 -1.65
C ALA A 126 11.19 6.09 -1.78
N GLU A 127 11.44 7.39 -1.56
CA GLU A 127 12.78 7.97 -1.51
C GLU A 127 13.72 7.31 -0.49
N ARG A 128 13.17 6.69 0.55
CA ARG A 128 13.91 5.97 1.59
C ARG A 128 14.01 4.47 1.35
N GLY A 129 13.62 4.02 0.16
CA GLY A 129 13.72 2.62 -0.23
C GLY A 129 12.66 1.69 0.37
N VAL A 130 11.53 2.23 0.86
CA VAL A 130 10.40 1.39 1.26
C VAL A 130 9.77 0.79 0.02
N ARG A 131 9.82 -0.54 -0.09
CA ARG A 131 9.46 -1.27 -1.32
C ARG A 131 7.96 -1.42 -1.54
N PHE A 132 7.18 -1.55 -0.47
CA PHE A 132 5.72 -1.71 -0.53
C PHE A 132 5.04 -0.63 0.29
N ILE A 133 4.20 0.16 -0.35
CA ILE A 133 3.47 1.26 0.26
C ILE A 133 2.01 1.15 -0.20
N GLN A 134 1.08 1.02 0.74
CA GLN A 134 -0.35 0.98 0.45
C GLN A 134 -1.02 2.24 0.99
N LEU A 135 -1.79 2.90 0.13
CA LEU A 135 -2.64 4.03 0.46
C LEU A 135 -4.10 3.62 0.36
N TYR A 136 -4.85 3.86 1.42
CA TYR A 136 -6.26 3.54 1.46
C TYR A 136 -7.10 4.82 1.42
N HIS A 137 -8.13 4.83 0.58
CA HIS A 137 -9.16 5.85 0.57
C HIS A 137 -10.53 5.19 0.61
N ARG A 138 -11.32 5.51 1.63
CA ARG A 138 -12.65 4.93 1.87
C ARG A 138 -13.76 5.76 1.24
N GLY A 139 -14.96 5.20 1.23
CA GLY A 139 -16.17 5.96 0.85
C GLY A 139 -16.53 5.85 -0.62
N TRP A 140 -16.15 4.76 -1.30
CA TRP A 140 -16.45 4.51 -2.71
C TRP A 140 -17.67 3.61 -2.93
N ASP A 141 -18.28 3.11 -1.86
CA ASP A 141 -19.43 2.21 -1.89
C ASP A 141 -20.75 2.99 -2.05
N HIS A 142 -20.98 3.47 -3.26
CA HIS A 142 -22.08 4.39 -3.58
C HIS A 142 -23.33 3.62 -4.05
N HIS A 143 -24.07 3.00 -3.14
CA HIS A 143 -25.38 2.39 -3.41
C HIS A 143 -26.51 3.42 -3.56
N GLY A 144 -26.25 4.69 -3.23
CA GLY A 144 -27.18 5.79 -3.41
C GLY A 144 -26.47 7.12 -3.63
N GLY A 145 -27.13 8.05 -4.32
CA GLY A 145 -26.63 9.40 -4.57
C GLY A 145 -25.30 9.46 -5.31
N ILE A 146 -25.03 8.52 -6.21
CA ILE A 146 -23.71 8.35 -6.85
C ILE A 146 -23.22 9.61 -7.54
N LYS A 147 -24.11 10.34 -8.22
CA LYS A 147 -23.73 11.54 -8.98
C LYS A 147 -23.00 12.58 -8.12
N ARG A 148 -23.50 12.81 -6.90
CA ARG A 148 -22.88 13.74 -5.95
C ARG A 148 -21.69 13.11 -5.23
N ASN A 149 -21.85 11.88 -4.76
CA ASN A 149 -20.89 11.24 -3.89
C ASN A 149 -19.59 10.89 -4.61
N ILE A 150 -19.66 10.43 -5.87
CA ILE A 150 -18.47 10.14 -6.68
C ILE A 150 -17.63 11.40 -6.94
N GLU A 151 -18.30 12.54 -7.20
CA GLU A 151 -17.60 13.81 -7.38
C GLU A 151 -16.85 14.25 -6.12
N LEU A 152 -17.46 14.08 -4.96
CA LEU A 152 -16.84 14.43 -3.68
C LEU A 152 -15.63 13.52 -3.36
N THR A 153 -15.80 12.22 -3.53
CA THR A 153 -14.68 11.27 -3.28
C THR A 153 -13.57 11.41 -4.31
N ALA A 154 -13.88 11.65 -5.58
CA ALA A 154 -12.88 11.90 -6.62
C ALA A 154 -12.04 13.15 -6.30
N ARG A 155 -12.67 14.26 -5.90
CA ARG A 155 -11.96 15.49 -5.50
C ARG A 155 -11.00 15.29 -4.34
N GLU A 156 -11.28 14.37 -3.44
CA GLU A 156 -10.37 14.06 -2.31
C GLU A 156 -9.10 13.35 -2.77
N VAL A 157 -9.12 12.59 -3.87
CA VAL A 157 -7.99 11.75 -4.30
C VAL A 157 -7.25 12.26 -5.53
N ASP A 158 -7.93 12.91 -6.48
CA ASP A 158 -7.39 13.23 -7.80
C ASP A 158 -6.09 14.03 -7.73
N ARG A 159 -6.10 15.13 -6.97
CA ARG A 159 -4.93 15.99 -6.88
C ARG A 159 -3.75 15.28 -6.23
N GLY A 160 -3.98 14.55 -5.15
CA GLY A 160 -2.94 13.80 -4.44
C GLY A 160 -2.32 12.71 -5.30
N ALA A 161 -3.15 11.92 -5.99
CA ALA A 161 -2.69 10.86 -6.89
C ALA A 161 -1.89 11.43 -8.08
N ALA A 162 -2.41 12.48 -8.73
CA ALA A 162 -1.71 13.15 -9.84
C ALA A 162 -0.38 13.78 -9.39
N ALA A 163 -0.36 14.38 -8.20
CA ALA A 163 0.85 14.95 -7.61
C ALA A 163 1.90 13.90 -7.34
N LEU A 164 1.51 12.74 -6.80
CA LEU A 164 2.41 11.62 -6.53
C LEU A 164 3.14 11.18 -7.80
N VAL A 165 2.40 10.89 -8.87
CA VAL A 165 3.00 10.47 -10.15
C VAL A 165 3.93 11.55 -10.74
N LYS A 166 3.50 12.82 -10.70
CA LYS A 166 4.33 13.94 -11.19
C LYS A 166 5.60 14.13 -10.38
N ASP A 167 5.50 14.07 -9.05
CA ASP A 167 6.66 14.27 -8.15
C ASP A 167 7.65 13.11 -8.27
N LEU A 168 7.19 11.87 -8.34
CA LEU A 168 8.03 10.71 -8.62
C LEU A 168 8.76 10.86 -9.96
N LYS A 169 8.06 11.31 -11.01
CA LYS A 169 8.67 11.56 -12.33
C LYS A 169 9.72 12.66 -12.27
N GLN A 170 9.42 13.80 -11.65
CA GLN A 170 10.33 14.93 -11.52
C GLN A 170 11.62 14.58 -10.75
N ARG A 171 11.52 13.63 -9.82
CA ARG A 171 12.66 13.15 -9.02
C ARG A 171 13.42 11.98 -9.64
N GLY A 172 13.00 11.50 -10.82
CA GLY A 172 13.60 10.33 -11.47
C GLY A 172 13.33 9.02 -10.73
N LEU A 173 12.26 8.96 -9.92
CA LEU A 173 11.89 7.76 -9.16
C LEU A 173 10.81 6.93 -9.85
N LEU A 174 10.10 7.49 -10.83
CA LEU A 174 8.95 6.83 -11.44
C LEU A 174 9.35 5.59 -12.23
N ASP A 175 10.53 5.58 -12.83
CA ASP A 175 11.01 4.45 -13.63
C ASP A 175 11.24 3.20 -12.76
N ASP A 176 11.62 3.40 -11.49
CA ASP A 176 11.84 2.34 -10.49
C ASP A 176 10.66 2.18 -9.51
N THR A 177 9.56 2.89 -9.73
CA THR A 177 8.39 2.85 -8.84
C THR A 177 7.12 2.58 -9.64
N LEU A 178 6.53 1.40 -9.44
CA LEU A 178 5.20 1.11 -9.98
C LEU A 178 4.13 1.70 -9.08
N VAL A 179 3.33 2.61 -9.63
CA VAL A 179 2.11 3.12 -8.98
C VAL A 179 0.93 2.36 -9.54
N VAL A 180 0.17 1.72 -8.66
CA VAL A 180 -1.06 0.98 -9.00
C VAL A 180 -2.23 1.65 -8.31
N TRP A 181 -3.28 1.96 -9.05
CA TRP A 181 -4.53 2.52 -8.55
C TRP A 181 -5.71 1.66 -8.98
N GLY A 182 -6.58 1.34 -8.04
CA GLY A 182 -7.76 0.54 -8.32
C GLY A 182 -8.64 0.34 -7.10
N GLY A 183 -9.74 -0.35 -7.30
CA GLY A 183 -10.61 -0.89 -6.27
C GLY A 183 -10.56 -2.42 -6.27
N GLU A 184 -11.25 -3.02 -5.31
CA GLU A 184 -11.36 -4.47 -5.15
C GLU A 184 -12.26 -5.13 -6.21
N PHE A 185 -13.19 -4.37 -6.77
CA PHE A 185 -14.07 -4.71 -7.89
C PHE A 185 -14.62 -3.41 -8.52
N GLY A 186 -15.42 -3.53 -9.55
CA GLY A 186 -16.10 -2.42 -10.21
C GLY A 186 -17.51 -2.17 -9.70
N ARG A 187 -18.25 -1.37 -10.45
CA ARG A 187 -19.66 -1.07 -10.23
C ARG A 187 -20.48 -1.43 -11.46
N THR A 188 -21.70 -1.92 -11.23
CA THR A 188 -22.57 -2.32 -12.32
C THR A 188 -22.84 -1.17 -13.28
N PRO A 189 -22.89 -1.41 -14.60
CA PRO A 189 -23.30 -0.38 -15.56
C PRO A 189 -24.78 0.01 -15.38
N MET A 190 -25.60 -0.87 -14.82
CA MET A 190 -27.00 -0.62 -14.48
C MET A 190 -27.15 0.05 -13.12
N ALA A 191 -28.20 0.85 -12.99
CA ALA A 191 -28.52 1.54 -11.75
C ALA A 191 -29.04 0.56 -10.68
N GLN A 192 -28.63 0.82 -9.42
CA GLN A 192 -29.28 0.33 -8.21
C GLN A 192 -29.85 1.54 -7.48
N GLY A 193 -31.15 1.80 -7.64
CA GLY A 193 -31.73 3.05 -7.17
C GLY A 193 -31.04 4.28 -7.76
N SER A 194 -30.49 5.15 -6.92
CA SER A 194 -29.66 6.30 -7.32
C SER A 194 -28.15 6.04 -7.27
N GLY A 195 -27.73 4.79 -7.12
CA GLY A 195 -26.35 4.34 -7.03
C GLY A 195 -26.01 3.23 -8.02
N ARG A 196 -25.00 2.43 -7.66
CA ARG A 196 -24.52 1.26 -8.40
C ARG A 196 -24.25 0.12 -7.45
N ASP A 197 -24.47 -1.11 -7.91
CA ASP A 197 -24.14 -2.32 -7.16
C ASP A 197 -22.68 -2.76 -7.40
N HIS A 198 -22.23 -3.72 -6.63
CA HIS A 198 -20.93 -4.37 -6.78
C HIS A 198 -20.87 -5.17 -8.09
N HIS A 199 -19.73 -5.12 -8.77
CA HIS A 199 -19.56 -5.79 -10.04
C HIS A 199 -18.16 -6.37 -10.19
N ILE A 200 -18.08 -7.70 -10.21
CA ILE A 200 -16.80 -8.44 -10.28
C ILE A 200 -16.40 -8.83 -11.71
N LYS A 201 -17.30 -8.71 -12.69
CA LYS A 201 -17.10 -9.22 -14.05
C LYS A 201 -16.32 -8.28 -14.98
N GLY A 202 -16.11 -7.06 -14.57
CA GLY A 202 -15.33 -6.08 -15.32
C GLY A 202 -15.13 -4.80 -14.52
N PHE A 203 -13.88 -4.34 -14.44
CA PHE A 203 -13.50 -3.07 -13.83
C PHE A 203 -12.15 -2.61 -14.37
N SER A 204 -11.84 -1.35 -14.16
CA SER A 204 -10.60 -0.75 -14.64
C SER A 204 -9.66 -0.42 -13.50
N MET A 205 -8.38 -0.58 -13.77
CA MET A 205 -7.29 -0.10 -12.94
C MET A 205 -6.35 0.74 -13.79
N TRP A 206 -5.52 1.59 -13.19
CA TRP A 206 -4.43 2.20 -13.92
C TRP A 206 -3.10 1.97 -13.22
N LEU A 207 -2.05 1.91 -14.03
CA LEU A 207 -0.67 1.73 -13.60
C LEU A 207 0.20 2.85 -14.19
N ALA A 208 1.23 3.28 -13.44
CA ALA A 208 2.19 4.26 -13.93
C ALA A 208 3.60 3.93 -13.42
N GLY A 209 4.61 4.11 -14.27
CA GLY A 209 6.01 3.85 -13.94
C GLY A 209 6.37 2.37 -13.82
N GLY A 210 7.52 2.09 -13.21
CA GLY A 210 7.97 0.74 -12.90
C GLY A 210 8.02 -0.24 -14.08
N GLY A 211 8.29 0.24 -15.31
CA GLY A 211 8.42 -0.60 -16.50
C GLY A 211 7.12 -0.88 -17.24
N VAL A 212 6.01 -0.16 -16.96
CA VAL A 212 4.79 -0.25 -17.78
C VAL A 212 4.80 0.77 -18.92
N LYS A 213 4.20 0.39 -20.06
CA LYS A 213 4.05 1.28 -21.23
C LYS A 213 3.15 2.47 -20.90
N PRO A 214 3.57 3.70 -21.12
CA PRO A 214 2.73 4.86 -20.93
C PRO A 214 1.70 5.02 -22.04
N GLY A 215 0.51 5.57 -21.69
CA GLY A 215 -0.51 5.94 -22.68
C GLY A 215 -1.23 4.75 -23.35
N LEU A 216 -1.10 3.54 -22.79
CA LEU A 216 -1.74 2.34 -23.28
C LEU A 216 -3.10 2.14 -22.58
N SER A 217 -4.13 1.82 -23.34
CA SER A 217 -5.34 1.17 -22.85
C SER A 217 -5.29 -0.30 -23.24
N TYR A 218 -5.48 -1.21 -22.29
CA TYR A 218 -5.37 -2.65 -22.51
C TYR A 218 -6.62 -3.36 -21.97
N GLY A 219 -7.25 -4.14 -22.81
CA GLY A 219 -8.51 -4.80 -22.53
C GLY A 219 -9.72 -3.91 -22.73
N ALA A 220 -10.87 -4.53 -22.93
CA ALA A 220 -12.16 -3.88 -23.05
C ALA A 220 -13.28 -4.73 -22.47
N THR A 221 -14.36 -4.09 -22.11
CA THR A 221 -15.63 -4.75 -21.77
C THR A 221 -16.46 -5.00 -23.04
N ASP A 222 -17.51 -5.81 -22.90
CA ASP A 222 -18.57 -5.90 -23.90
C ASP A 222 -19.26 -4.53 -24.10
N GLU A 223 -20.11 -4.45 -25.12
CA GLU A 223 -20.83 -3.20 -25.48
C GLU A 223 -21.74 -2.65 -24.37
N PHE A 224 -22.14 -3.49 -23.41
CA PHE A 224 -22.94 -3.09 -22.25
C PHE A 224 -22.10 -2.71 -21.04
N GLY A 225 -20.78 -2.89 -21.10
CA GLY A 225 -19.89 -2.69 -19.95
C GLY A 225 -20.09 -3.72 -18.85
N TYR A 226 -20.66 -4.88 -19.18
CA TYR A 226 -21.05 -5.88 -18.18
C TYR A 226 -20.01 -6.98 -17.96
N ASN A 227 -19.33 -7.45 -18.99
CA ASN A 227 -18.28 -8.44 -18.85
C ASN A 227 -16.97 -7.92 -19.45
N ALA A 228 -15.85 -8.31 -18.89
CA ALA A 228 -14.58 -8.19 -19.56
C ALA A 228 -14.62 -9.11 -20.80
N ALA A 229 -14.30 -8.59 -21.99
CA ALA A 229 -14.46 -9.28 -23.26
C ALA A 229 -13.15 -9.39 -24.06
N GLU A 230 -12.29 -8.38 -24.01
CA GLU A 230 -11.04 -8.37 -24.77
C GLU A 230 -9.86 -8.25 -23.80
N ASN A 231 -8.77 -9.02 -24.08
CA ASN A 231 -7.55 -8.99 -23.31
C ASN A 231 -7.81 -9.03 -21.80
N ILE A 232 -8.58 -10.02 -21.37
CA ILE A 232 -9.02 -10.16 -19.98
C ILE A 232 -7.82 -10.35 -19.08
N VAL A 233 -7.75 -9.55 -18.03
CA VAL A 233 -6.73 -9.64 -16.96
C VAL A 233 -7.42 -10.01 -15.66
N GLU A 234 -7.08 -11.16 -15.13
CA GLU A 234 -7.54 -11.60 -13.82
C GLU A 234 -6.68 -11.00 -12.69
N VAL A 235 -7.20 -11.03 -11.46
CA VAL A 235 -6.46 -10.55 -10.29
C VAL A 235 -5.11 -11.26 -10.15
N HIS A 236 -5.06 -12.56 -10.42
CA HIS A 236 -3.81 -13.33 -10.38
C HIS A 236 -2.80 -12.88 -11.45
N ASP A 237 -3.28 -12.47 -12.64
CA ASP A 237 -2.43 -11.96 -13.73
C ASP A 237 -1.82 -10.62 -13.36
N LEU A 238 -2.60 -9.74 -12.70
CA LEU A 238 -2.10 -8.49 -12.16
C LEU A 238 -0.99 -8.75 -11.14
N HIS A 239 -1.21 -9.65 -10.17
CA HIS A 239 -0.20 -9.99 -9.18
C HIS A 239 1.04 -10.65 -9.79
N ALA A 240 0.89 -11.55 -10.76
CA ALA A 240 2.01 -12.13 -11.50
C ALA A 240 2.82 -11.04 -12.22
N THR A 241 2.14 -10.06 -12.82
CA THR A 241 2.77 -8.94 -13.52
C THR A 241 3.53 -8.02 -12.54
N ILE A 242 2.95 -7.71 -11.38
CA ILE A 242 3.61 -6.93 -10.32
C ILE A 242 4.88 -7.66 -9.83
N LEU A 243 4.80 -8.97 -9.58
CA LEU A 243 5.95 -9.76 -9.16
C LEU A 243 7.04 -9.78 -10.23
N TYR A 244 6.65 -9.93 -11.50
CA TYR A 244 7.59 -9.87 -12.63
C TYR A 244 8.33 -8.52 -12.70
N LEU A 245 7.61 -7.39 -12.55
CA LEU A 245 8.20 -6.06 -12.52
C LEU A 245 9.13 -5.85 -11.31
N LEU A 246 8.92 -6.57 -10.21
CA LEU A 246 9.82 -6.61 -9.07
C LEU A 246 11.02 -7.55 -9.27
N GLY A 247 11.16 -8.18 -10.45
CA GLY A 247 12.23 -9.15 -10.74
C GLY A 247 12.00 -10.53 -10.11
N VAL A 248 10.78 -10.83 -9.70
CA VAL A 248 10.42 -12.07 -9.01
C VAL A 248 9.61 -12.99 -9.94
N ASP A 249 10.09 -14.20 -10.13
CA ASP A 249 9.34 -15.26 -10.79
C ASP A 249 8.25 -15.79 -9.85
N HIS A 250 7.00 -15.47 -10.14
CA HIS A 250 5.87 -15.82 -9.27
C HIS A 250 5.61 -17.33 -9.18
N GLU A 251 6.10 -18.12 -10.13
CA GLU A 251 5.95 -19.58 -10.09
C GLU A 251 6.99 -20.24 -9.19
N LYS A 252 8.17 -19.60 -9.04
CA LYS A 252 9.26 -20.08 -8.18
C LYS A 252 9.18 -19.53 -6.77
N LEU A 253 8.54 -18.38 -6.57
CA LEU A 253 8.35 -17.81 -5.25
C LEU A 253 7.27 -18.60 -4.50
N THR A 254 7.71 -19.51 -3.65
CA THR A 254 6.83 -20.35 -2.83
C THR A 254 7.07 -20.12 -1.35
N TYR A 255 6.04 -20.34 -0.55
CA TYR A 255 6.09 -20.34 0.90
C TYR A 255 5.60 -21.70 1.44
N PRO A 256 6.40 -22.40 2.26
CA PRO A 256 5.99 -23.66 2.86
C PRO A 256 4.99 -23.39 4.01
N PHE A 257 3.82 -24.01 3.92
CA PHE A 257 2.81 -23.94 4.95
C PHE A 257 2.04 -25.26 5.02
N GLN A 258 1.96 -25.85 6.22
CA GLN A 258 1.26 -27.14 6.45
C GLN A 258 1.63 -28.24 5.45
N GLY A 259 2.93 -28.37 5.14
CA GLY A 259 3.44 -29.40 4.25
C GLY A 259 3.26 -29.16 2.74
N ARG A 260 2.68 -28.01 2.35
CA ARG A 260 2.52 -27.63 0.93
C ARG A 260 3.32 -26.36 0.65
N GLN A 261 3.88 -26.29 -0.56
CA GLN A 261 4.48 -25.05 -1.12
C GLN A 261 3.38 -24.21 -1.78
N PHE A 262 3.11 -23.04 -1.22
CA PHE A 262 2.12 -22.09 -1.76
C PHE A 262 2.81 -21.00 -2.57
N ARG A 263 2.31 -20.73 -3.77
CA ARG A 263 2.65 -19.51 -4.53
C ARG A 263 1.72 -18.39 -4.09
N LEU A 264 2.16 -17.13 -4.16
CA LEU A 264 1.30 -15.96 -3.90
C LEU A 264 0.18 -15.82 -4.96
N THR A 265 0.39 -16.36 -6.14
CA THR A 265 -0.60 -16.41 -7.23
C THR A 265 -1.37 -17.73 -7.28
N ASP A 266 -1.26 -18.58 -6.27
CA ASP A 266 -1.80 -19.94 -6.21
C ASP A 266 -1.45 -20.76 -7.48
N VAL A 267 -2.41 -21.37 -8.13
CA VAL A 267 -2.21 -22.17 -9.36
C VAL A 267 -2.41 -21.36 -10.65
N SER A 268 -2.72 -20.07 -10.52
CA SER A 268 -3.08 -19.16 -11.61
C SER A 268 -2.01 -18.08 -11.82
N GLY A 269 -2.31 -17.11 -12.66
CA GLY A 269 -1.50 -15.93 -12.94
C GLY A 269 -0.64 -16.07 -14.19
N LYS A 270 -0.80 -15.12 -15.09
CA LYS A 270 0.03 -14.95 -16.29
C LYS A 270 0.55 -13.52 -16.32
N VAL A 271 1.84 -13.36 -16.57
CA VAL A 271 2.42 -12.03 -16.77
C VAL A 271 1.83 -11.38 -18.02
N VAL A 272 1.21 -10.23 -17.88
CA VAL A 272 0.62 -9.46 -18.98
C VAL A 272 1.73 -8.70 -19.70
N LYS A 273 2.43 -9.38 -20.60
CA LYS A 273 3.62 -8.83 -21.27
C LYS A 273 3.32 -7.65 -22.19
N ASP A 274 2.11 -7.57 -22.73
CA ASP A 274 1.74 -6.53 -23.68
C ASP A 274 1.71 -5.12 -23.08
N ILE A 275 1.55 -5.00 -21.75
CA ILE A 275 1.62 -3.72 -21.05
C ILE A 275 3.02 -3.33 -20.58
N LEU A 276 4.03 -4.17 -20.78
CA LEU A 276 5.41 -3.93 -20.36
C LEU A 276 6.19 -3.13 -21.41
N ALA A 277 7.04 -2.19 -20.94
CA ALA A 277 7.89 -1.33 -21.78
C ALA A 277 9.09 -2.08 -22.38
#